data_df52b0767c8d8f5dea32006acae4b219
#
_entry.id   df52b0767c8d8f5dea32006acae4b219
#
_cell.length_a   1.000
_cell.length_b   1.000
_cell.length_c   1.000
_cell.angle_alpha   90.00
_cell.angle_beta   90.00
_cell.angle_gamma   90.00
#
_symmetry.space_group_name_H-M   'P 1'
#
loop_
_entity.id
_entity.type
_entity.pdbx_description
1 polymer ?
#
loop_
_entity_poly.entity_id
_entity_poly.type
_entity_poly.pdbx_seq_one_letter_code
_entity_poly.pdbx_strand_id
1 'polypeptide(L)'
;MEITFLGTSSAVHSYTRNHPGIILKAFGEVMLFDCGESTQRQLIYAKISPMKISKIFISHYHGDHILGLPGLLQSLNFRGREKPLTIYGPKGLKKVENAIYSLGYCKFDFPIEFIEISSGTILETDEYIIKSQEVMHNVTNLAYSIEEKKKP
;
A
#
# COMPACT_ATOMS: atom_id res chain seq x y z
N MET A 1 -6.26 -3.48 -17.15
CA MET A 1 -6.12 -2.67 -15.90
C MET A 1 -7.47 -2.65 -15.18
N GLU A 2 -7.51 -3.01 -13.89
CA GLU A 2 -8.72 -3.05 -13.05
C GLU A 2 -8.43 -2.29 -11.75
N ILE A 3 -9.33 -1.38 -11.36
CA ILE A 3 -9.22 -0.61 -10.12
C ILE A 3 -10.38 -1.01 -9.21
N THR A 4 -10.07 -1.31 -7.94
CA THR A 4 -11.05 -1.64 -6.91
C THR A 4 -10.86 -0.72 -5.71
N PHE A 5 -11.87 0.05 -5.36
CA PHE A 5 -11.88 0.87 -4.15
C PHE A 5 -12.28 0.01 -2.95
N LEU A 6 -11.41 -0.12 -1.96
CA LEU A 6 -11.65 -0.85 -0.72
C LEU A 6 -12.31 0.03 0.35
N GLY A 7 -12.12 1.34 0.26
CA GLY A 7 -12.71 2.32 1.15
C GLY A 7 -12.55 3.74 0.62
N THR A 8 -13.49 4.60 0.98
CA THR A 8 -13.61 5.97 0.48
C THR A 8 -14.06 6.95 1.58
N SER A 9 -13.94 6.58 2.87
CA SER A 9 -14.14 7.52 3.97
C SER A 9 -12.87 8.36 4.19
N SER A 10 -12.92 9.27 5.13
CA SER A 10 -11.77 10.04 5.62
C SER A 10 -11.36 9.55 7.02
N ALA A 11 -10.83 10.43 7.86
CA ALA A 11 -10.29 10.13 9.19
C ALA A 11 -11.19 9.28 10.10
N VAL A 12 -12.49 9.29 9.89
CA VAL A 12 -13.46 8.46 10.61
C VAL A 12 -14.25 7.63 9.59
N HIS A 13 -14.17 6.31 9.72
CA HIS A 13 -14.98 5.43 8.86
C HIS A 13 -16.47 5.54 9.23
N SER A 14 -17.34 5.27 8.29
CA SER A 14 -18.79 5.23 8.53
C SER A 14 -19.27 3.78 8.52
N TYR A 15 -20.58 3.60 8.79
CA TYR A 15 -21.19 2.27 8.73
C TYR A 15 -21.05 1.60 7.35
N THR A 16 -21.03 2.38 6.28
CA THR A 16 -20.99 1.89 4.90
C THR A 16 -19.68 2.16 4.15
N ARG A 17 -18.78 2.98 4.71
CA ARG A 17 -17.53 3.35 4.06
C ARG A 17 -16.35 3.10 4.98
N ASN A 18 -15.37 2.37 4.48
CA ASN A 18 -14.11 2.10 5.15
C ASN A 18 -13.06 3.17 4.83
N HIS A 19 -11.97 3.18 5.59
CA HIS A 19 -10.80 4.02 5.34
C HIS A 19 -10.18 3.76 3.96
N PRO A 20 -9.39 4.71 3.43
CA PRO A 20 -8.81 4.61 2.10
C PRO A 20 -7.98 3.36 1.86
N GLY A 21 -8.17 2.78 0.72
CA GLY A 21 -7.39 1.69 0.16
C GLY A 21 -7.87 1.43 -1.26
N ILE A 22 -6.94 1.37 -2.20
CA ILE A 22 -7.25 1.15 -3.62
C ILE A 22 -6.38 0.01 -4.12
N ILE A 23 -7.00 -0.99 -4.73
CA ILE A 23 -6.28 -2.05 -5.46
C ILE A 23 -6.24 -1.71 -6.94
N LEU A 24 -5.06 -1.84 -7.50
CA LEU A 24 -4.84 -1.88 -8.92
C LEU A 24 -4.35 -3.28 -9.32
N LYS A 25 -5.08 -3.93 -10.23
CA LYS A 25 -4.64 -5.14 -10.92
C LYS A 25 -4.24 -4.75 -12.34
N ALA A 26 -2.97 -4.83 -12.64
CA ALA A 26 -2.42 -4.51 -13.96
C ALA A 26 -1.09 -5.24 -14.16
N PHE A 27 -0.72 -5.52 -15.39
CA PHE A 27 0.59 -6.08 -15.75
C PHE A 27 0.93 -7.39 -15.01
N GLY A 28 -0.07 -8.23 -14.73
CA GLY A 28 0.11 -9.45 -13.93
C GLY A 28 0.34 -9.23 -12.44
N GLU A 29 0.32 -7.98 -11.97
CA GLU A 29 0.56 -7.61 -10.58
C GLU A 29 -0.71 -7.12 -9.86
N VAL A 30 -0.68 -7.21 -8.52
CA VAL A 30 -1.67 -6.60 -7.62
C VAL A 30 -0.94 -5.58 -6.75
N MET A 31 -1.33 -4.34 -6.86
CA MET A 31 -0.75 -3.20 -6.14
C MET A 31 -1.80 -2.58 -5.23
N LEU A 32 -1.40 -2.21 -4.02
CA LEU A 32 -2.26 -1.52 -3.04
C LEU A 32 -1.79 -0.08 -2.87
N PHE A 33 -2.71 0.87 -2.99
CA PHE A 33 -2.49 2.29 -2.70
C PHE A 33 -3.24 2.66 -1.44
N ASP A 34 -2.51 3.10 -0.43
CA ASP A 34 -2.91 3.29 0.96
C ASP A 34 -3.43 2.00 1.63
N CYS A 35 -3.32 1.95 2.92
CA CYS A 35 -3.71 0.81 3.74
C CYS A 35 -4.35 1.31 5.04
N GLY A 36 -5.54 1.83 4.92
CA GLY A 36 -6.34 2.26 6.06
C GLY A 36 -6.79 1.09 6.92
N GLU A 37 -7.30 1.40 8.09
CA GLU A 37 -7.82 0.39 9.02
C GLU A 37 -8.85 -0.51 8.32
N SER A 38 -8.86 -1.79 8.67
CA SER A 38 -9.73 -2.82 8.08
C SER A 38 -9.52 -3.11 6.58
N THR A 39 -8.48 -2.62 5.92
CA THR A 39 -8.14 -2.94 4.52
C THR A 39 -8.14 -4.46 4.28
N GLN A 40 -7.59 -5.26 5.18
CA GLN A 40 -7.58 -6.72 5.05
C GLN A 40 -9.00 -7.33 5.02
N ARG A 41 -9.96 -6.77 5.76
CA ARG A 41 -11.37 -7.21 5.73
C ARG A 41 -12.02 -6.81 4.39
N GLN A 42 -11.73 -5.62 3.89
CA GLN A 42 -12.25 -5.16 2.60
C GLN A 42 -11.71 -5.99 1.43
N LEU A 43 -10.46 -6.44 1.50
CA LEU A 43 -9.91 -7.38 0.52
C LEU A 43 -10.71 -8.69 0.46
N ILE A 44 -11.16 -9.21 1.61
CA ILE A 44 -12.02 -10.41 1.67
C ILE A 44 -13.37 -10.14 0.99
N TYR A 45 -14.03 -9.02 1.28
CA TYR A 45 -15.29 -8.65 0.62
C TYR A 45 -15.12 -8.46 -0.89
N ALA A 46 -14.02 -7.87 -1.32
CA ALA A 46 -13.69 -7.71 -2.73
C ALA A 46 -13.24 -9.02 -3.42
N LYS A 47 -13.13 -10.13 -2.67
CA LYS A 47 -12.61 -11.43 -3.15
C LYS A 47 -11.20 -11.32 -3.74
N ILE A 48 -10.39 -10.42 -3.20
CA ILE A 48 -8.99 -10.21 -3.60
C ILE A 48 -8.08 -10.85 -2.56
N SER A 49 -7.25 -11.80 -2.99
CA SER A 49 -6.28 -12.43 -2.10
C SER A 49 -5.17 -11.45 -1.72
N PRO A 50 -4.97 -11.12 -0.43
CA PRO A 50 -3.88 -10.27 0.00
C PRO A 50 -2.50 -10.87 -0.29
N MET A 51 -2.42 -12.20 -0.44
CA MET A 51 -1.17 -12.92 -0.79
C MET A 51 -0.64 -12.56 -2.18
N LYS A 52 -1.48 -11.98 -3.06
CA LYS A 52 -1.10 -11.54 -4.41
C LYS A 52 -0.54 -10.13 -4.47
N ILE A 53 -0.69 -9.33 -3.40
CA ILE A 53 -0.17 -7.96 -3.37
C ILE A 53 1.35 -8.03 -3.43
N SER A 54 1.93 -7.39 -4.45
CA SER A 54 3.39 -7.33 -4.66
C SER A 54 4.00 -6.03 -4.17
N LYS A 55 3.23 -4.94 -4.23
CA LYS A 55 3.67 -3.60 -3.87
C LYS A 55 2.57 -2.85 -3.11
N ILE A 56 2.99 -2.03 -2.15
CA ILE A 56 2.12 -1.10 -1.40
C ILE A 56 2.70 0.30 -1.54
N PHE A 57 1.85 1.26 -1.89
CA PHE A 57 2.21 2.68 -2.04
C PHE A 57 1.44 3.50 -1.03
N ILE A 58 2.12 4.12 -0.09
CA ILE A 58 1.53 4.97 0.95
C ILE A 58 1.65 6.43 0.53
N SER A 59 0.52 7.12 0.47
CA SER A 59 0.48 8.54 0.11
C SER A 59 1.05 9.41 1.24
N HIS A 60 0.62 9.19 2.46
CA HIS A 60 1.04 9.91 3.67
C HIS A 60 0.71 9.12 4.94
N TYR A 61 1.08 9.64 6.12
CA TYR A 61 1.00 8.90 7.38
C TYR A 61 -0.15 9.35 8.30
N HIS A 62 -1.25 9.89 7.77
CA HIS A 62 -2.48 9.97 8.57
C HIS A 62 -3.03 8.57 8.85
N GLY A 63 -3.67 8.40 10.00
CA GLY A 63 -4.09 7.08 10.50
C GLY A 63 -4.99 6.33 9.53
N ASP A 64 -5.91 7.02 8.89
CA ASP A 64 -6.85 6.46 7.90
C ASP A 64 -6.16 5.93 6.64
N HIS A 65 -4.90 6.27 6.38
CA HIS A 65 -4.11 5.79 5.24
C HIS A 65 -3.08 4.71 5.59
N ILE A 66 -2.74 4.50 6.88
CA ILE A 66 -1.62 3.64 7.29
C ILE A 66 -1.94 2.61 8.37
N LEU A 67 -2.96 2.82 9.22
CA LEU A 67 -3.17 1.96 10.40
C LEU A 67 -3.59 0.52 10.08
N GLY A 68 -4.02 0.23 8.87
CA GLY A 68 -4.27 -1.14 8.41
C GLY A 68 -3.01 -1.93 8.06
N LEU A 69 -1.88 -1.25 7.82
CA LEU A 69 -0.65 -1.88 7.35
C LEU A 69 -0.08 -2.91 8.35
N PRO A 70 0.06 -2.61 9.65
CA PRO A 70 0.57 -3.58 10.61
C PRO A 70 -0.25 -4.88 10.63
N GLY A 71 -1.57 -4.75 10.68
CA GLY A 71 -2.48 -5.91 10.68
C GLY A 71 -2.45 -6.70 9.38
N LEU A 72 -2.32 -6.02 8.24
CA LEU A 72 -2.16 -6.69 6.94
C LEU A 72 -0.87 -7.51 6.90
N LEU A 73 0.27 -6.93 7.31
CA LEU A 73 1.56 -7.61 7.31
C LEU A 73 1.57 -8.84 8.23
N GLN A 74 0.99 -8.73 9.43
CA GLN A 74 0.85 -9.86 10.34
C GLN A 74 -0.03 -10.96 9.74
N SER A 75 -1.13 -10.59 9.09
CA SER A 75 -2.00 -11.57 8.40
C SER A 75 -1.30 -12.27 7.25
N LEU A 76 -0.46 -11.58 6.50
CA LEU A 76 0.36 -12.16 5.43
C LEU A 76 1.35 -13.16 6.00
N ASN A 77 2.04 -12.81 7.09
CA ASN A 77 2.98 -13.68 7.78
C ASN A 77 2.28 -14.93 8.32
N PHE A 78 1.16 -14.76 9.01
CA PHE A 78 0.38 -15.86 9.57
C PHE A 78 -0.13 -16.84 8.50
N ARG A 79 -0.39 -16.34 7.29
CA ARG A 79 -0.79 -17.17 6.14
C ARG A 79 0.38 -17.83 5.40
N GLY A 80 1.61 -17.71 5.91
CA GLY A 80 2.80 -18.34 5.32
C GLY A 80 3.25 -17.65 4.01
N ARG A 81 3.21 -16.33 3.95
CA ARG A 81 3.78 -15.61 2.80
C ARG A 81 5.30 -15.86 2.74
N GLU A 82 5.78 -16.19 1.56
CA GLU A 82 7.22 -16.33 1.27
C GLU A 82 7.71 -15.26 0.27
N LYS A 83 6.79 -14.77 -0.59
CA LYS A 83 7.13 -13.80 -1.63
C LYS A 83 7.47 -12.43 -1.04
N PRO A 84 8.49 -11.75 -1.57
CA PRO A 84 8.84 -10.39 -1.18
C PRO A 84 7.65 -9.42 -1.30
N LEU A 85 7.65 -8.40 -0.46
CA LEU A 85 6.70 -7.28 -0.49
C LEU A 85 7.49 -5.99 -0.41
N THR A 86 7.27 -5.08 -1.35
CA THR A 86 7.89 -3.75 -1.32
C THR A 86 6.84 -2.71 -0.92
N ILE A 87 7.19 -1.86 0.02
CA ILE A 87 6.35 -0.78 0.54
C ILE A 87 7.04 0.54 0.24
N TYR A 88 6.39 1.38 -0.53
CA TYR A 88 6.84 2.72 -0.89
C TYR A 88 6.07 3.76 -0.09
N GLY A 89 6.74 4.81 0.35
CA GLY A 89 6.08 5.93 1.02
C GLY A 89 6.99 7.15 1.13
N PRO A 90 6.45 8.31 1.52
CA PRO A 90 7.23 9.53 1.68
C PRO A 90 8.26 9.41 2.80
N LYS A 91 9.10 10.43 2.94
CA LYS A 91 10.06 10.57 4.06
C LYS A 91 9.38 10.31 5.41
N GLY A 92 9.99 9.50 6.24
CA GLY A 92 9.45 9.05 7.53
C GLY A 92 8.98 7.60 7.53
N LEU A 93 9.00 6.90 6.39
CA LEU A 93 8.61 5.49 6.28
C LEU A 93 9.44 4.58 7.21
N LYS A 94 10.71 4.92 7.44
CA LYS A 94 11.57 4.19 8.38
C LYS A 94 11.07 4.24 9.83
N LYS A 95 10.42 5.35 10.23
CA LYS A 95 9.79 5.44 11.55
C LYS A 95 8.57 4.52 11.64
N VAL A 96 7.79 4.45 10.56
CA VAL A 96 6.64 3.54 10.45
C VAL A 96 7.09 2.08 10.51
N GLU A 97 8.13 1.72 9.76
CA GLU A 97 8.75 0.40 9.82
C GLU A 97 9.14 0.03 11.25
N ASN A 98 9.91 0.88 11.93
CA ASN A 98 10.34 0.64 13.31
C ASN A 98 9.14 0.49 14.27
N ALA A 99 8.10 1.30 14.10
CA ALA A 99 6.88 1.19 14.89
C ALA A 99 6.18 -0.15 14.67
N ILE A 100 6.07 -0.60 13.41
CA ILE A 100 5.47 -1.90 13.06
C ILE A 100 6.23 -3.04 13.73
N TYR A 101 7.55 -3.07 13.62
CA TYR A 101 8.39 -4.12 14.24
C TYR A 101 8.36 -4.09 15.78
N SER A 102 8.03 -2.95 16.39
CA SER A 102 7.88 -2.81 17.85
C SER A 102 6.48 -3.14 18.38
N LEU A 103 5.50 -3.39 17.50
CA LEU A 103 4.13 -3.72 17.89
C LEU A 103 4.02 -5.20 18.33
N GLY A 104 3.90 -5.43 19.63
CA GLY A 104 3.68 -6.76 20.16
C GLY A 104 4.78 -7.74 19.76
N TYR A 105 4.40 -8.93 19.29
CA TYR A 105 5.32 -9.98 18.83
C TYR A 105 5.44 -9.99 17.30
N CYS A 106 5.72 -8.84 16.70
CA CYS A 106 5.88 -8.74 15.26
C CYS A 106 7.22 -9.32 14.80
N LYS A 107 7.17 -10.51 14.23
CA LYS A 107 8.25 -11.13 13.48
C LYS A 107 7.70 -11.53 12.11
N PHE A 108 8.38 -11.12 11.05
CA PHE A 108 7.99 -11.50 9.69
C PHE A 108 9.00 -12.47 9.11
N ASP A 109 8.51 -13.61 8.60
CA ASP A 109 9.33 -14.69 8.03
C ASP A 109 9.43 -14.57 6.49
N PHE A 110 8.96 -13.47 5.92
CA PHE A 110 9.09 -13.14 4.50
C PHE A 110 9.80 -11.79 4.30
N PRO A 111 10.47 -11.58 3.16
CA PRO A 111 11.17 -10.33 2.88
C PRO A 111 10.20 -9.15 2.74
N ILE A 112 10.43 -8.10 3.51
CA ILE A 112 9.71 -6.83 3.39
C ILE A 112 10.74 -5.73 3.17
N GLU A 113 10.57 -4.94 2.12
CA GLU A 113 11.41 -3.82 1.82
C GLU A 113 10.61 -2.51 1.97
N PHE A 114 11.12 -1.57 2.76
CA PHE A 114 10.54 -0.24 2.95
C PHE A 114 11.41 0.79 2.25
N ILE A 115 10.86 1.44 1.23
CA ILE A 115 11.57 2.40 0.37
C ILE A 115 10.96 3.79 0.53
N GLU A 116 11.74 4.72 1.09
CA GLU A 116 11.36 6.14 1.10
C GLU A 116 11.54 6.74 -0.29
N ILE A 117 10.51 7.44 -0.74
CA ILE A 117 10.45 8.06 -2.06
C ILE A 117 10.05 9.54 -1.98
N SER A 118 10.34 10.27 -3.04
CA SER A 118 9.96 11.66 -3.27
C SER A 118 9.40 11.82 -4.68
N SER A 119 9.14 13.06 -5.12
CA SER A 119 8.68 13.31 -6.49
C SER A 119 9.66 12.76 -7.53
N GLY A 120 9.11 12.18 -8.59
CA GLY A 120 9.86 11.63 -9.72
C GLY A 120 9.44 10.22 -10.11
N THR A 121 10.21 9.57 -10.96
CA THR A 121 10.04 8.16 -11.33
C THR A 121 10.52 7.29 -10.18
N ILE A 122 9.63 6.46 -9.64
CA ILE A 122 9.91 5.57 -8.51
C ILE A 122 10.10 4.11 -8.93
N LEU A 123 9.48 3.73 -10.03
CA LEU A 123 9.61 2.39 -10.58
C LEU A 123 9.42 2.44 -12.10
N GLU A 124 10.29 1.76 -12.82
CA GLU A 124 10.18 1.58 -14.25
C GLU A 124 10.43 0.11 -14.61
N THR A 125 9.51 -0.45 -15.37
CA THR A 125 9.57 -1.81 -15.90
C THR A 125 9.51 -1.77 -17.42
N ASP A 126 9.53 -2.92 -18.08
CA ASP A 126 9.31 -3.01 -19.53
C ASP A 126 7.87 -2.66 -19.93
N GLU A 127 6.90 -2.77 -19.02
CA GLU A 127 5.48 -2.62 -19.31
C GLU A 127 4.89 -1.29 -18.81
N TYR A 128 5.43 -0.72 -17.73
CA TYR A 128 4.86 0.48 -17.10
C TYR A 128 5.89 1.32 -16.35
N ILE A 129 5.51 2.56 -16.08
CA ILE A 129 6.26 3.50 -15.23
C ILE A 129 5.35 3.95 -14.10
N ILE A 130 5.86 3.95 -12.87
CA ILE A 130 5.19 4.58 -11.72
C ILE A 130 5.97 5.83 -11.34
N LYS A 131 5.26 6.94 -11.24
CA LYS A 131 5.79 8.23 -10.78
C LYS A 131 5.05 8.67 -9.52
N SER A 132 5.71 9.45 -8.72
CA SER A 132 5.13 10.18 -7.60
C SER A 132 5.31 11.68 -7.76
N GLN A 133 4.41 12.43 -7.18
CA GLN A 133 4.48 13.89 -7.09
C GLN A 133 4.04 14.33 -5.69
N GLU A 134 4.87 15.14 -5.06
CA GLU A 134 4.48 15.78 -3.80
C GLU A 134 3.33 16.76 -4.04
N VAL A 135 2.29 16.66 -3.22
CA VAL A 135 1.08 17.46 -3.30
C VAL A 135 0.82 18.18 -1.99
N MET A 136 0.12 19.30 -2.06
CA MET A 136 -0.15 20.16 -0.91
C MET A 136 -1.08 19.45 0.09
N HIS A 137 -0.59 19.32 1.33
CA HIS A 137 -1.31 18.82 2.48
C HIS A 137 -0.65 19.36 3.75
N ASN A 138 -1.22 19.11 4.92
CA ASN A 138 -0.62 19.51 6.21
C ASN A 138 0.55 18.60 6.66
N VAL A 139 0.78 17.50 5.94
CA VAL A 139 1.93 16.58 6.09
C VAL A 139 2.47 16.27 4.69
N THR A 140 3.69 15.75 4.60
CA THR A 140 4.25 15.27 3.32
C THR A 140 3.33 14.23 2.72
N ASN A 141 2.85 14.50 1.52
CA ASN A 141 1.86 13.69 0.83
C ASN A 141 2.24 13.51 -0.64
N LEU A 142 2.13 12.29 -1.14
CA LEU A 142 2.46 11.89 -2.50
C LEU A 142 1.20 11.47 -3.27
N ALA A 143 1.01 12.05 -4.43
CA ALA A 143 0.14 11.48 -5.46
C ALA A 143 0.94 10.52 -6.33
N TYR A 144 0.27 9.51 -6.89
CA TYR A 144 0.89 8.50 -7.75
C TYR A 144 0.25 8.50 -9.13
N SER A 145 1.06 8.28 -10.16
CA SER A 145 0.59 7.99 -11.51
C SER A 145 1.22 6.68 -12.01
N ILE A 146 0.45 5.95 -12.83
CA ILE A 146 0.92 4.75 -13.50
C ILE A 146 0.67 4.92 -14.99
N GLU A 147 1.73 4.82 -15.76
CA GLU A 147 1.73 4.97 -17.21
C GLU A 147 2.11 3.64 -17.86
N GLU A 148 1.23 3.10 -18.70
CA GLU A 148 1.54 1.94 -19.52
C GLU A 148 2.49 2.32 -20.64
N LYS A 149 3.58 1.56 -20.81
CA LYS A 149 4.48 1.72 -21.94
C LYS A 149 3.87 1.13 -23.19
N LYS A 150 3.87 1.90 -24.27
CA LYS A 150 3.47 1.37 -25.57
C LYS A 150 4.47 0.29 -25.98
N LYS A 151 3.95 -0.91 -26.26
CA LYS A 151 4.76 -1.93 -26.94
C LYS A 151 5.05 -1.43 -28.36
N PRO A 152 6.30 -1.56 -28.84
CA PRO A 152 6.65 -1.22 -30.21
C PRO A 152 5.87 -2.05 -31.24
#